data_9e3e6b270c46768124f719f7d1f9f765
#
_entry.id   9e3e6b270c46768124f719f7d1f9f765
#
_cell.length_a   1.000
_cell.length_b   1.000
_cell.length_c   1.000
_cell.angle_alpha   90.00
_cell.angle_beta   90.00
_cell.angle_gamma   90.00
#
_symmetry.space_group_name_H-M   'P 1'
#
loop_
_entity.id
_entity.type
_entity.pdbx_description
1 polymer ?
#
loop_
_entity_poly.entity_id
_entity_poly.type
_entity_poly.pdbx_seq_one_letter_code
_entity_poly.pdbx_strand_id
1 'polypeptide(L)'
;MGRPDPRAEIRLVALRSLRGANLWSSRPVTRLDLAVGAYDEVSSAEVPGFTDALLAAFPGLWDHRCSIGERGGFVTRLRRGTYAPHIAEHVGLELQAMIGHDVGYGRARGGDRPGEYTVIFEHMHAEVGLRAAALALEIVQAAFAGELESVDYARAELQALAGSPDVPALRQHVLCGITGGGDRAAVRAEMLRRGVPDEELIVDVAPAYTLNAGLPYSRSDIAVVLDARPADVPPRYRERALAERLVAVVADAVARDGIVVAPAKEWEVQDMARDAGCRVAVFATDDDVTDRDCRVAHAVAMVRGGRIVLECGGAPDDAGPVRPDEPVEAQVAAALAVASLRELQPDFAPADAAAG
;
A
#
# COMPACT_ATOMS: atom_id res chain seq x y z
N MET A 1 10.05 -40.27 16.08
CA MET A 1 10.43 -38.90 16.51
C MET A 1 9.14 -38.11 16.61
N GLY A 2 8.89 -37.41 17.74
CA GLY A 2 7.75 -36.51 17.88
C GLY A 2 7.89 -35.30 16.92
N ARG A 3 6.77 -34.64 16.57
CA ARG A 3 6.84 -33.39 15.83
C ARG A 3 7.60 -32.33 16.65
N PRO A 4 8.35 -31.42 15.99
CA PRO A 4 8.94 -30.28 16.66
C PRO A 4 7.86 -29.42 17.35
N ASP A 5 8.25 -28.71 18.43
CA ASP A 5 7.33 -27.78 19.09
C ASP A 5 6.95 -26.62 18.16
N PRO A 6 5.66 -26.46 17.82
CA PRO A 6 5.23 -25.39 16.91
C PRO A 6 5.55 -23.98 17.45
N ARG A 7 5.63 -23.79 18.78
CA ARG A 7 5.98 -22.50 19.37
C ARG A 7 7.44 -22.13 19.16
N ALA A 8 8.32 -23.13 19.06
CA ALA A 8 9.74 -22.91 18.77
C ALA A 8 10.00 -22.68 17.27
N GLU A 9 9.19 -23.29 16.41
CA GLU A 9 9.39 -23.28 14.97
C GLU A 9 8.63 -22.13 14.27
N ILE A 10 7.33 -21.96 14.55
CA ILE A 10 6.50 -20.93 13.94
C ILE A 10 6.66 -19.64 14.75
N ARG A 11 7.53 -18.74 14.29
CA ARG A 11 7.96 -17.56 15.03
C ARG A 11 7.59 -16.27 14.34
N LEU A 12 7.21 -15.29 15.12
CA LEU A 12 7.05 -13.91 14.68
C LEU A 12 8.43 -13.26 14.54
N VAL A 13 8.74 -12.79 13.31
CA VAL A 13 9.96 -12.03 13.01
C VAL A 13 9.72 -10.54 13.15
N ALA A 14 8.58 -10.07 12.61
CA ALA A 14 8.18 -8.68 12.73
C ALA A 14 6.65 -8.55 12.66
N LEU A 15 6.13 -7.53 13.35
CA LEU A 15 4.71 -7.18 13.36
C LEU A 15 4.56 -5.68 13.15
N ARG A 16 3.73 -5.28 12.19
CA ARG A 16 3.55 -3.88 11.81
C ARG A 16 2.10 -3.59 11.46
N SER A 17 1.66 -2.37 11.76
CA SER A 17 0.43 -1.81 11.21
C SER A 17 0.80 -0.86 10.07
N LEU A 18 0.22 -1.09 8.89
CA LEU A 18 0.36 -0.22 7.72
C LEU A 18 -0.88 0.66 7.64
N ARG A 19 -0.68 1.96 7.66
CA ARG A 19 -1.75 2.96 7.68
C ARG A 19 -2.22 3.25 6.26
N GLY A 20 -3.50 3.57 6.11
CA GLY A 20 -4.08 3.99 4.83
C GLY A 20 -3.81 3.02 3.67
N ALA A 21 -3.79 3.52 2.46
CA ALA A 21 -3.42 2.76 1.28
C ALA A 21 -1.95 2.30 1.36
N ASN A 22 -1.68 1.09 0.88
CA ASN A 22 -0.39 0.45 0.96
C ASN A 22 -0.23 -0.56 -0.19
N LEU A 23 0.92 -1.20 -0.31
CA LEU A 23 1.20 -2.16 -1.39
C LEU A 23 0.19 -3.32 -1.51
N TRP A 24 -0.54 -3.62 -0.44
CA TRP A 24 -1.38 -4.81 -0.32
C TRP A 24 -2.87 -4.51 -0.49
N SER A 25 -3.32 -3.35 0.00
CA SER A 25 -4.71 -2.94 0.03
C SER A 25 -4.84 -1.41 0.02
N SER A 26 -5.97 -0.90 -0.47
CA SER A 26 -6.38 0.51 -0.27
C SER A 26 -6.84 0.80 1.17
N ARG A 27 -6.98 -0.24 2.01
CA ARG A 27 -7.34 -0.15 3.43
C ARG A 27 -6.11 -0.43 4.31
N PRO A 28 -6.10 0.02 5.57
CA PRO A 28 -5.06 -0.33 6.52
C PRO A 28 -4.96 -1.84 6.71
N VAL A 29 -3.74 -2.36 6.82
CA VAL A 29 -3.48 -3.77 7.06
C VAL A 29 -2.49 -4.00 8.19
N THR A 30 -2.66 -5.10 8.89
CA THR A 30 -1.65 -5.67 9.78
C THR A 30 -0.74 -6.58 8.96
N ARG A 31 0.56 -6.44 9.14
CA ARG A 31 1.58 -7.28 8.50
C ARG A 31 2.36 -8.06 9.54
N LEU A 32 2.39 -9.38 9.37
CA LEU A 32 3.25 -10.31 10.10
C LEU A 32 4.32 -10.85 9.16
N ASP A 33 5.57 -10.76 9.56
CA ASP A 33 6.65 -11.50 8.93
C ASP A 33 6.96 -12.70 9.82
N LEU A 34 6.85 -13.92 9.28
CA LEU A 34 6.94 -15.19 10.00
C LEU A 34 8.13 -16.01 9.51
N ALA A 35 8.75 -16.75 10.43
CA ALA A 35 9.61 -17.87 10.11
C ALA A 35 8.95 -19.15 10.65
N VAL A 36 8.78 -20.17 9.82
CA VAL A 36 7.98 -21.37 10.17
C VAL A 36 8.81 -22.65 10.39
N GLY A 37 10.12 -22.59 10.21
CA GLY A 37 11.05 -23.68 10.49
C GLY A 37 10.58 -25.00 9.88
N ALA A 38 10.55 -26.07 10.68
CA ALA A 38 10.10 -27.39 10.25
C ALA A 38 8.62 -27.43 9.82
N TYR A 39 7.80 -26.43 10.15
CA TYR A 39 6.39 -26.34 9.74
C TYR A 39 6.19 -25.78 8.33
N ASP A 40 7.27 -25.50 7.60
CA ASP A 40 7.17 -25.18 6.18
C ASP A 40 6.59 -26.33 5.34
N GLU A 41 6.84 -27.56 5.80
CA GLU A 41 6.37 -28.79 5.15
C GLU A 41 5.22 -29.48 5.89
N VAL A 42 4.74 -28.93 7.01
CA VAL A 42 3.65 -29.55 7.80
C VAL A 42 2.33 -28.86 7.53
N SER A 43 1.43 -29.55 6.86
CA SER A 43 0.09 -29.06 6.56
C SER A 43 -0.94 -29.39 7.65
N SER A 44 -2.05 -28.66 7.68
CA SER A 44 -3.20 -28.91 8.56
C SER A 44 -3.79 -30.32 8.41
N ALA A 45 -3.72 -30.92 7.21
CA ALA A 45 -4.23 -32.27 6.95
C ALA A 45 -3.40 -33.39 7.59
N GLU A 46 -2.13 -33.12 7.92
CA GLU A 46 -1.21 -34.06 8.55
C GLU A 46 -1.30 -34.08 10.06
N VAL A 47 -2.06 -33.14 10.66
CA VAL A 47 -2.24 -33.06 12.11
C VAL A 47 -3.61 -33.58 12.49
N PRO A 48 -3.72 -34.76 13.14
CA PRO A 48 -4.99 -35.34 13.50
C PRO A 48 -5.83 -34.40 14.37
N GLY A 49 -7.11 -34.22 14.00
CA GLY A 49 -8.03 -33.37 14.76
C GLY A 49 -7.85 -31.86 14.57
N PHE A 50 -6.81 -31.41 13.85
CA PHE A 50 -6.51 -29.98 13.67
C PHE A 50 -7.71 -29.18 13.12
N THR A 51 -8.26 -29.64 11.99
CA THR A 51 -9.36 -28.94 11.33
C THR A 51 -10.60 -28.88 12.21
N ASP A 52 -10.93 -29.99 12.88
CA ASP A 52 -12.13 -30.04 13.72
C ASP A 52 -11.99 -29.15 14.97
N ALA A 53 -10.82 -29.15 15.61
CA ALA A 53 -10.52 -28.25 16.74
C ALA A 53 -10.60 -26.76 16.33
N LEU A 54 -10.01 -26.42 15.18
CA LEU A 54 -10.03 -25.04 14.70
C LEU A 54 -11.45 -24.57 14.32
N LEU A 55 -12.25 -25.44 13.68
CA LEU A 55 -13.63 -25.12 13.32
C LEU A 55 -14.57 -25.07 14.52
N ALA A 56 -14.30 -25.86 15.56
CA ALA A 56 -15.02 -25.77 16.82
C ALA A 56 -14.77 -24.43 17.54
N ALA A 57 -13.51 -23.97 17.52
CA ALA A 57 -13.14 -22.68 18.10
C ALA A 57 -13.62 -21.47 17.25
N PHE A 58 -13.67 -21.62 15.93
CA PHE A 58 -14.01 -20.57 14.98
C PHE A 58 -15.08 -21.03 13.97
N PRO A 59 -16.36 -21.10 14.36
CA PRO A 59 -17.43 -21.48 13.43
C PRO A 59 -17.56 -20.53 12.23
N GLY A 60 -17.22 -19.25 12.39
CA GLY A 60 -17.28 -18.25 11.31
C GLY A 60 -16.32 -18.50 10.15
N LEU A 61 -15.28 -19.34 10.33
CA LEU A 61 -14.41 -19.75 9.23
C LEU A 61 -15.15 -20.44 8.09
N TRP A 62 -16.38 -20.94 8.32
CA TRP A 62 -17.25 -21.44 7.26
C TRP A 62 -17.70 -20.35 6.28
N ASP A 63 -17.69 -19.07 6.68
CA ASP A 63 -18.05 -17.96 5.81
C ASP A 63 -16.88 -17.48 4.94
N HIS A 64 -15.65 -17.91 5.26
CA HIS A 64 -14.46 -17.51 4.54
C HIS A 64 -14.37 -18.17 3.16
N ARG A 65 -14.28 -17.34 2.12
CA ARG A 65 -14.26 -17.78 0.71
C ARG A 65 -12.88 -18.23 0.26
N CYS A 66 -11.82 -17.59 0.78
CA CYS A 66 -10.43 -17.83 0.36
C CYS A 66 -10.25 -17.68 -1.17
N SER A 67 -9.17 -18.21 -1.73
CA SER A 67 -8.89 -18.22 -3.18
C SER A 67 -9.87 -19.08 -4.00
N ILE A 68 -10.73 -19.88 -3.36
CA ILE A 68 -11.76 -20.69 -4.02
C ILE A 68 -12.96 -19.83 -4.44
N GLY A 69 -13.19 -18.68 -3.74
CA GLY A 69 -14.25 -17.73 -4.09
C GLY A 69 -15.64 -18.08 -3.57
N GLU A 70 -15.86 -19.28 -3.02
CA GLU A 70 -17.13 -19.75 -2.49
C GLU A 70 -17.12 -19.83 -0.96
N ARG A 71 -18.28 -19.74 -0.34
CA ARG A 71 -18.48 -19.97 1.10
C ARG A 71 -17.92 -21.36 1.47
N GLY A 72 -17.14 -21.44 2.55
CA GLY A 72 -16.46 -22.67 2.96
C GLY A 72 -15.18 -22.97 2.15
N GLY A 73 -14.74 -22.06 1.29
CA GLY A 73 -13.51 -22.23 0.52
C GLY A 73 -12.28 -22.43 1.40
N PHE A 74 -12.20 -21.70 2.52
CA PHE A 74 -11.12 -21.89 3.48
C PHE A 74 -11.17 -23.24 4.19
N VAL A 75 -12.37 -23.69 4.60
CA VAL A 75 -12.56 -25.03 5.21
C VAL A 75 -12.15 -26.14 4.24
N THR A 76 -12.46 -25.98 2.96
CA THR A 76 -11.99 -26.89 1.92
C THR A 76 -10.46 -26.94 1.84
N ARG A 77 -9.80 -25.79 1.96
CA ARG A 77 -8.32 -25.70 2.00
C ARG A 77 -7.76 -26.35 3.26
N LEU A 78 -8.35 -26.10 4.43
CA LEU A 78 -7.94 -26.76 5.68
C LEU A 78 -7.97 -28.29 5.57
N ARG A 79 -9.04 -28.85 5.02
CA ARG A 79 -9.22 -30.30 4.86
C ARG A 79 -8.29 -30.91 3.84
N ARG A 80 -7.95 -30.18 2.77
CA ARG A 80 -6.98 -30.63 1.76
C ARG A 80 -5.53 -30.47 2.19
N GLY A 81 -5.29 -29.68 3.20
CA GLY A 81 -3.98 -29.30 3.71
C GLY A 81 -3.61 -27.87 3.32
N THR A 82 -3.33 -27.06 4.33
CA THR A 82 -2.76 -25.72 4.19
C THR A 82 -1.79 -25.46 5.33
N TYR A 83 -1.01 -24.40 5.25
CA TYR A 83 0.15 -24.16 6.10
C TYR A 83 -0.08 -23.03 7.10
N ALA A 84 0.71 -22.98 8.16
CA ALA A 84 0.58 -22.08 9.27
C ALA A 84 0.39 -20.59 8.89
N PRO A 85 1.13 -20.00 7.92
CA PRO A 85 0.95 -18.61 7.54
C PRO A 85 -0.44 -18.29 6.98
N HIS A 86 -0.99 -19.16 6.14
CA HIS A 86 -2.32 -19.00 5.56
C HIS A 86 -3.43 -19.21 6.60
N ILE A 87 -3.20 -20.10 7.58
CA ILE A 87 -4.14 -20.28 8.68
C ILE A 87 -4.13 -19.04 9.58
N ALA A 88 -2.97 -18.49 9.90
CA ALA A 88 -2.85 -17.28 10.70
C ALA A 88 -3.54 -16.06 10.06
N GLU A 89 -3.52 -15.95 8.73
CA GLU A 89 -4.28 -14.95 7.97
C GLU A 89 -5.78 -15.05 8.28
N HIS A 90 -6.35 -16.22 8.06
CA HIS A 90 -7.80 -16.42 8.24
C HIS A 90 -8.24 -16.34 9.71
N VAL A 91 -7.43 -16.82 10.65
CA VAL A 91 -7.70 -16.68 12.09
C VAL A 91 -7.62 -15.20 12.52
N GLY A 92 -6.65 -14.44 12.01
CA GLY A 92 -6.54 -13.00 12.29
C GLY A 92 -7.71 -12.18 11.77
N LEU A 93 -8.28 -12.54 10.61
CA LEU A 93 -9.52 -11.96 10.10
C LEU A 93 -10.72 -12.35 10.96
N GLU A 94 -10.87 -13.64 11.27
CA GLU A 94 -12.00 -14.15 12.04
C GLU A 94 -12.08 -13.58 13.46
N LEU A 95 -10.94 -13.45 14.13
CA LEU A 95 -10.85 -12.81 15.45
C LEU A 95 -11.42 -11.38 15.44
N GLN A 96 -11.19 -10.62 14.38
CA GLN A 96 -11.75 -9.28 14.22
C GLN A 96 -13.24 -9.32 13.84
N ALA A 97 -13.65 -10.27 12.99
CA ALA A 97 -15.06 -10.47 12.64
C ALA A 97 -15.90 -10.84 13.85
N MET A 98 -15.37 -11.66 14.77
CA MET A 98 -16.03 -12.05 16.04
C MET A 98 -16.36 -10.86 16.95
N ILE A 99 -15.70 -9.73 16.82
CA ILE A 99 -15.99 -8.49 17.56
C ILE A 99 -16.72 -7.45 16.71
N GLY A 100 -17.21 -7.84 15.52
CA GLY A 100 -18.05 -7.01 14.66
C GLY A 100 -17.27 -6.08 13.72
N HIS A 101 -15.97 -6.27 13.55
CA HIS A 101 -15.19 -5.50 12.59
C HIS A 101 -15.44 -5.98 11.16
N ASP A 102 -15.68 -5.04 10.24
CA ASP A 102 -15.85 -5.30 8.81
C ASP A 102 -14.47 -5.39 8.14
N VAL A 103 -13.90 -6.58 8.16
CA VAL A 103 -12.63 -6.93 7.54
C VAL A 103 -12.81 -8.19 6.70
N GLY A 104 -12.22 -8.24 5.52
CA GLY A 104 -12.46 -9.37 4.61
C GLY A 104 -11.29 -9.73 3.70
N TYR A 105 -10.27 -8.89 3.64
CA TYR A 105 -9.11 -9.14 2.79
C TYR A 105 -7.89 -9.51 3.60
N GLY A 106 -7.23 -10.58 3.17
CA GLY A 106 -5.94 -11.02 3.68
C GLY A 106 -5.12 -11.71 2.60
N ARG A 107 -3.85 -11.93 2.88
CA ARG A 107 -2.94 -12.60 1.99
C ARG A 107 -1.72 -13.16 2.72
N ALA A 108 -1.38 -14.42 2.46
CA ALA A 108 -0.11 -15.03 2.85
C ALA A 108 0.77 -15.25 1.62
N ARG A 109 2.04 -14.88 1.69
CA ARG A 109 3.04 -15.07 0.62
C ARG A 109 4.37 -15.52 1.18
N GLY A 110 5.07 -16.39 0.44
CA GLY A 110 6.47 -16.73 0.71
C GLY A 110 7.37 -15.49 0.69
N GLY A 111 8.34 -15.47 1.59
CA GLY A 111 9.40 -14.47 1.67
C GLY A 111 10.53 -14.73 0.65
N ASP A 112 11.67 -14.08 0.91
CA ASP A 112 12.85 -14.21 0.03
C ASP A 112 13.63 -15.52 0.28
N ARG A 113 13.41 -16.16 1.43
CA ARG A 113 14.04 -17.42 1.81
C ARG A 113 12.98 -18.49 2.10
N PRO A 114 13.29 -19.78 1.86
CA PRO A 114 12.42 -20.88 2.29
C PRO A 114 12.10 -20.77 3.79
N GLY A 115 10.86 -21.06 4.16
CA GLY A 115 10.38 -20.97 5.53
C GLY A 115 10.12 -19.55 6.04
N GLU A 116 10.35 -18.50 5.24
CA GLU A 116 9.97 -17.14 5.56
C GLU A 116 8.67 -16.75 4.83
N TYR A 117 7.76 -16.07 5.54
CA TYR A 117 6.47 -15.66 4.99
C TYR A 117 6.09 -14.26 5.43
N THR A 118 5.41 -13.54 4.55
CA THR A 118 4.68 -12.33 4.89
C THR A 118 3.19 -12.64 4.86
N VAL A 119 2.52 -12.40 5.96
CA VAL A 119 1.07 -12.48 6.12
C VAL A 119 0.53 -11.08 6.32
N ILE A 120 -0.51 -10.71 5.59
CA ILE A 120 -1.23 -9.46 5.81
C ILE A 120 -2.72 -9.74 5.93
N PHE A 121 -3.41 -8.92 6.68
CA PHE A 121 -4.88 -8.86 6.70
C PHE A 121 -5.35 -7.46 7.11
N GLU A 122 -6.52 -7.09 6.64
CA GLU A 122 -7.14 -5.79 6.96
C GLU A 122 -7.42 -5.64 8.45
N HIS A 123 -7.41 -4.38 8.92
CA HIS A 123 -7.90 -4.02 10.24
C HIS A 123 -8.66 -2.69 10.19
N MET A 124 -9.60 -2.50 11.11
CA MET A 124 -10.26 -1.21 11.33
C MET A 124 -9.46 -0.33 12.29
N HIS A 125 -8.85 -0.94 13.31
CA HIS A 125 -8.03 -0.27 14.33
C HIS A 125 -6.67 -0.95 14.44
N ALA A 126 -5.60 -0.15 14.41
CA ALA A 126 -4.24 -0.66 14.38
C ALA A 126 -3.91 -1.58 15.57
N GLU A 127 -4.28 -1.18 16.80
CA GLU A 127 -4.01 -1.97 18.00
C GLU A 127 -4.77 -3.29 18.02
N VAL A 128 -6.05 -3.27 17.60
CA VAL A 128 -6.86 -4.48 17.46
C VAL A 128 -6.24 -5.42 16.41
N GLY A 129 -5.84 -4.89 15.26
CA GLY A 129 -5.19 -5.67 14.21
C GLY A 129 -3.86 -6.29 14.65
N LEU A 130 -3.01 -5.51 15.33
CA LEU A 130 -1.75 -6.00 15.89
C LEU A 130 -1.97 -7.10 16.93
N ARG A 131 -2.94 -6.90 17.83
CA ARG A 131 -3.23 -7.90 18.84
C ARG A 131 -3.90 -9.15 18.25
N ALA A 132 -4.83 -8.99 17.30
CA ALA A 132 -5.42 -10.12 16.56
C ALA A 132 -4.35 -10.96 15.85
N ALA A 133 -3.29 -10.34 15.32
CA ALA A 133 -2.18 -11.03 14.69
C ALA A 133 -1.36 -11.86 15.68
N ALA A 134 -1.04 -11.31 16.85
CA ALA A 134 -0.32 -12.03 17.89
C ALA A 134 -1.16 -13.22 18.40
N LEU A 135 -2.44 -13.00 18.69
CA LEU A 135 -3.38 -14.03 19.11
C LEU A 135 -3.57 -15.12 18.04
N ALA A 136 -3.68 -14.73 16.76
CA ALA A 136 -3.78 -15.69 15.67
C ALA A 136 -2.57 -16.62 15.61
N LEU A 137 -1.35 -16.08 15.82
CA LEU A 137 -0.15 -16.88 15.86
C LEU A 137 -0.15 -17.86 17.05
N GLU A 138 -0.47 -17.39 18.26
CA GLU A 138 -0.59 -18.21 19.48
C GLU A 138 -1.61 -19.34 19.27
N ILE A 139 -2.77 -19.03 18.69
CA ILE A 139 -3.84 -20.00 18.42
C ILE A 139 -3.40 -21.04 17.38
N VAL A 140 -2.74 -20.61 16.30
CA VAL A 140 -2.22 -21.52 15.28
C VAL A 140 -1.16 -22.44 15.86
N GLN A 141 -0.26 -21.94 16.68
CA GLN A 141 0.73 -22.75 17.40
C GLN A 141 0.05 -23.79 18.31
N ALA A 142 -0.95 -23.38 19.10
CA ALA A 142 -1.71 -24.27 19.97
C ALA A 142 -2.47 -25.34 19.18
N ALA A 143 -3.05 -24.98 18.03
CA ALA A 143 -3.74 -25.91 17.14
C ALA A 143 -2.78 -26.97 16.57
N PHE A 144 -1.59 -26.57 16.12
CA PHE A 144 -0.56 -27.52 15.64
C PHE A 144 0.01 -28.39 16.77
N ALA A 145 0.02 -27.89 18.02
CA ALA A 145 0.38 -28.68 19.21
C ALA A 145 -0.72 -29.65 19.63
N GLY A 146 -1.95 -29.51 19.13
CA GLY A 146 -3.13 -30.27 19.59
C GLY A 146 -3.65 -29.80 20.96
N GLU A 147 -3.38 -28.55 21.34
CA GLU A 147 -3.68 -27.94 22.63
C GLU A 147 -4.70 -26.80 22.52
N LEU A 148 -5.34 -26.64 21.37
CA LEU A 148 -6.37 -25.61 21.20
C LEU A 148 -7.65 -26.00 21.95
N GLU A 149 -8.02 -25.20 22.96
CA GLU A 149 -9.23 -25.42 23.76
C GLU A 149 -10.32 -24.38 23.42
N SER A 150 -10.18 -23.15 23.91
CA SER A 150 -11.15 -22.07 23.70
C SER A 150 -10.44 -20.80 23.25
N VAL A 151 -11.15 -19.96 22.50
CA VAL A 151 -10.68 -18.65 22.04
C VAL A 151 -11.46 -17.49 22.68
N ASP A 152 -12.28 -17.77 23.71
CA ASP A 152 -13.08 -16.76 24.41
C ASP A 152 -12.22 -15.66 25.02
N TYR A 153 -11.04 -16.02 25.53
CA TYR A 153 -10.06 -15.08 26.07
C TYR A 153 -9.62 -14.07 25.01
N ALA A 154 -9.33 -14.56 23.80
CA ALA A 154 -8.87 -13.73 22.70
C ALA A 154 -9.98 -12.76 22.23
N ARG A 155 -11.21 -13.26 22.13
CA ARG A 155 -12.38 -12.42 21.84
C ARG A 155 -12.59 -11.34 22.89
N ALA A 156 -12.55 -11.70 24.19
CA ALA A 156 -12.73 -10.75 25.29
C ALA A 156 -11.67 -9.65 25.28
N GLU A 157 -10.43 -10.03 25.06
CA GLU A 157 -9.31 -9.08 24.97
C GLU A 157 -9.47 -8.11 23.81
N LEU A 158 -9.83 -8.59 22.61
CA LEU A 158 -10.05 -7.74 21.45
C LEU A 158 -11.28 -6.83 21.63
N GLN A 159 -12.34 -7.31 22.29
CA GLN A 159 -13.50 -6.46 22.61
C GLN A 159 -13.11 -5.31 23.55
N ALA A 160 -12.27 -5.58 24.55
CA ALA A 160 -11.78 -4.55 25.46
C ALA A 160 -10.92 -3.49 24.73
N LEU A 161 -10.05 -3.93 23.82
CA LEU A 161 -9.27 -3.02 22.99
C LEU A 161 -10.13 -2.21 22.02
N ALA A 162 -11.11 -2.82 21.36
CA ALA A 162 -12.01 -2.16 20.43
C ALA A 162 -12.88 -1.08 21.11
N GLY A 163 -13.18 -1.20 22.40
CA GLY A 163 -13.91 -0.23 23.19
C GLY A 163 -13.15 1.06 23.50
N SER A 164 -11.84 1.05 23.37
CA SER A 164 -10.98 2.22 23.64
C SER A 164 -9.83 2.31 22.61
N PRO A 165 -10.10 2.37 21.31
CA PRO A 165 -9.05 2.42 20.32
C PRO A 165 -8.36 3.79 20.36
N ASP A 166 -7.09 3.83 20.75
CA ASP A 166 -6.20 4.97 20.51
C ASP A 166 -5.65 4.85 19.07
N VAL A 167 -6.42 5.36 18.11
CA VAL A 167 -6.01 5.37 16.70
C VAL A 167 -5.36 6.70 16.40
N PRO A 168 -4.04 6.75 16.12
CA PRO A 168 -3.41 7.97 15.64
C PRO A 168 -4.15 8.47 14.39
N ALA A 169 -4.67 9.69 14.44
CA ALA A 169 -5.34 10.26 13.29
C ALA A 169 -4.36 10.37 12.12
N LEU A 170 -4.70 9.74 10.99
CA LEU A 170 -4.05 10.03 9.73
C LEU A 170 -4.36 11.46 9.31
N ARG A 171 -3.43 12.12 8.65
CA ARG A 171 -3.74 13.36 7.96
C ARG A 171 -4.83 13.06 6.94
N GLN A 172 -5.98 13.73 7.06
CA GLN A 172 -7.15 13.36 6.26
C GLN A 172 -6.98 13.74 4.79
N HIS A 173 -6.40 14.91 4.52
CA HIS A 173 -6.26 15.44 3.17
C HIS A 173 -4.92 16.17 3.00
N VAL A 174 -4.29 15.98 1.85
CA VAL A 174 -3.11 16.71 1.38
C VAL A 174 -3.33 17.16 -0.07
N LEU A 175 -2.64 18.19 -0.52
CA LEU A 175 -2.70 18.63 -1.91
C LEU A 175 -1.97 17.65 -2.82
N CYS A 176 -0.76 17.22 -2.42
CA CYS A 176 0.10 16.40 -3.24
C CYS A 176 0.86 15.36 -2.43
N GLY A 177 0.81 14.10 -2.89
CA GLY A 177 1.71 13.04 -2.47
C GLY A 177 2.80 12.83 -3.52
N ILE A 178 4.08 12.81 -3.13
CA ILE A 178 5.22 12.62 -4.04
C ILE A 178 5.93 11.32 -3.69
N THR A 179 6.20 10.45 -4.67
CA THR A 179 6.93 9.19 -4.47
C THR A 179 7.85 8.85 -5.65
N GLY A 180 8.59 7.75 -5.51
CA GLY A 180 9.55 7.26 -6.51
C GLY A 180 10.98 7.28 -6.00
N GLY A 181 11.92 6.83 -6.82
CA GLY A 181 13.34 6.77 -6.52
C GLY A 181 14.10 8.09 -6.77
N GLY A 182 13.50 9.03 -7.52
CA GLY A 182 14.10 10.32 -7.84
C GLY A 182 14.13 11.31 -6.66
N ASP A 183 14.55 12.54 -6.94
CA ASP A 183 14.69 13.61 -5.92
C ASP A 183 13.32 14.25 -5.58
N ARG A 184 12.59 13.61 -4.68
CA ARG A 184 11.27 14.04 -4.19
C ARG A 184 11.34 15.40 -3.47
N ALA A 185 12.42 15.65 -2.74
CA ALA A 185 12.62 16.90 -2.01
C ALA A 185 12.78 18.07 -3.00
N ALA A 186 13.47 17.87 -4.11
CA ALA A 186 13.58 18.88 -5.18
C ALA A 186 12.23 19.17 -5.82
N VAL A 187 11.37 18.17 -6.05
CA VAL A 187 9.99 18.40 -6.54
C VAL A 187 9.19 19.25 -5.57
N ARG A 188 9.21 18.89 -4.29
CA ARG A 188 8.54 19.65 -3.23
C ARG A 188 9.00 21.12 -3.19
N ALA A 189 10.33 21.34 -3.18
CA ALA A 189 10.90 22.68 -3.19
C ALA A 189 10.49 23.47 -4.44
N GLU A 190 10.43 22.83 -5.60
CA GLU A 190 10.02 23.45 -6.85
C GLU A 190 8.53 23.82 -6.85
N MET A 191 7.66 22.95 -6.33
CA MET A 191 6.24 23.25 -6.19
C MET A 191 6.01 24.47 -5.31
N LEU A 192 6.73 24.60 -4.18
CA LEU A 192 6.68 25.77 -3.30
C LEU A 192 7.16 27.04 -4.04
N ARG A 193 8.24 26.97 -4.81
CA ARG A 193 8.72 28.11 -5.62
C ARG A 193 7.73 28.53 -6.70
N ARG A 194 6.91 27.59 -7.18
CA ARG A 194 5.84 27.85 -8.17
C ARG A 194 4.53 28.32 -7.51
N GLY A 195 4.55 28.58 -6.20
CA GLY A 195 3.47 29.24 -5.48
C GLY A 195 2.47 28.30 -4.81
N VAL A 196 2.81 27.03 -4.55
CA VAL A 196 1.99 26.19 -3.66
C VAL A 196 2.09 26.77 -2.24
N PRO A 197 0.98 27.21 -1.60
CA PRO A 197 1.06 28.09 -0.42
C PRO A 197 1.40 27.34 0.87
N ASP A 198 1.18 26.04 0.94
CA ASP A 198 1.29 25.28 2.18
C ASP A 198 2.21 24.08 2.02
N GLU A 199 3.40 24.22 2.61
CA GLU A 199 4.42 23.17 2.62
C GLU A 199 3.93 21.88 3.30
N GLU A 200 3.08 22.00 4.33
CA GLU A 200 2.59 20.84 5.08
C GLU A 200 1.61 19.99 4.27
N LEU A 201 1.00 20.54 3.22
CA LEU A 201 0.09 19.82 2.34
C LEU A 201 0.79 19.16 1.15
N ILE A 202 2.12 19.28 1.04
CA ILE A 202 2.93 18.54 0.07
C ILE A 202 3.74 17.50 0.82
N VAL A 203 3.43 16.24 0.63
CA VAL A 203 4.04 15.14 1.39
C VAL A 203 4.90 14.28 0.47
N ASP A 204 6.21 14.25 0.71
CA ASP A 204 7.09 13.31 0.04
C ASP A 204 7.14 11.99 0.81
N VAL A 205 6.89 10.90 0.11
CA VAL A 205 6.78 9.56 0.69
C VAL A 205 7.79 8.63 0.04
N ALA A 206 8.82 8.25 0.80
CA ALA A 206 9.78 7.26 0.32
C ALA A 206 9.08 5.91 0.08
N PRO A 207 9.38 5.19 -1.03
CA PRO A 207 8.82 3.86 -1.25
C PRO A 207 9.06 2.88 -0.10
N ALA A 208 10.22 2.96 0.56
CA ALA A 208 10.52 2.19 1.77
C ALA A 208 9.57 2.52 2.94
N TYR A 209 9.16 3.77 3.09
CA TYR A 209 8.17 4.16 4.08
C TYR A 209 6.79 3.56 3.74
N THR A 210 6.33 3.71 2.48
CA THR A 210 5.06 3.13 2.01
C THR A 210 5.03 1.61 2.24
N LEU A 211 6.14 0.92 1.98
CA LEU A 211 6.25 -0.53 2.19
C LEU A 211 6.10 -0.93 3.67
N ASN A 212 6.59 -0.10 4.59
CA ASN A 212 6.67 -0.42 6.03
C ASN A 212 5.54 0.19 6.86
N ALA A 213 4.93 1.28 6.42
CA ALA A 213 3.97 2.06 7.20
C ALA A 213 2.67 2.43 6.45
N GLY A 214 2.61 2.19 5.13
CA GLY A 214 1.53 2.71 4.29
C GLY A 214 1.64 4.21 4.06
N LEU A 215 0.63 4.81 3.41
CA LEU A 215 0.62 6.26 3.20
C LEU A 215 0.31 7.02 4.50
N PRO A 216 0.98 8.16 4.75
CA PRO A 216 0.75 8.97 5.96
C PRO A 216 -0.47 9.89 5.87
N TYR A 217 -1.29 9.76 4.82
CA TYR A 217 -2.51 10.53 4.58
C TYR A 217 -3.60 9.64 3.97
N SER A 218 -4.86 10.09 4.06
CA SER A 218 -6.01 9.35 3.54
C SER A 218 -6.37 9.72 2.10
N ARG A 219 -6.21 11.01 1.73
CA ARG A 219 -6.57 11.53 0.39
C ARG A 219 -5.58 12.59 -0.06
N SER A 220 -5.40 12.68 -1.38
CA SER A 220 -4.70 13.78 -2.04
C SER A 220 -5.48 14.25 -3.27
N ASP A 221 -5.30 15.49 -3.69
CA ASP A 221 -5.87 15.99 -4.95
C ASP A 221 -5.05 15.50 -6.14
N ILE A 222 -3.73 15.50 -5.98
CA ILE A 222 -2.81 14.95 -6.97
C ILE A 222 -1.78 14.03 -6.34
N ALA A 223 -1.16 13.22 -7.16
CA ALA A 223 0.06 12.49 -6.81
C ALA A 223 1.13 12.67 -7.88
N VAL A 224 2.39 12.64 -7.46
CA VAL A 224 3.56 12.67 -8.36
C VAL A 224 4.37 11.40 -8.15
N VAL A 225 4.56 10.64 -9.22
CA VAL A 225 5.49 9.50 -9.27
C VAL A 225 6.68 9.89 -10.12
N LEU A 226 7.90 9.87 -9.58
CA LEU A 226 9.11 10.26 -10.32
C LEU A 226 9.65 9.12 -11.17
N ASP A 227 9.73 7.93 -10.61
CA ASP A 227 10.11 6.71 -11.32
C ASP A 227 9.68 5.47 -10.51
N ALA A 228 9.79 4.30 -11.12
CA ALA A 228 9.53 3.00 -10.51
C ALA A 228 10.83 2.26 -10.13
N ARG A 229 11.86 2.96 -9.68
CA ARG A 229 13.17 2.41 -9.30
C ARG A 229 13.54 2.67 -7.85
N PRO A 230 12.76 2.14 -6.88
CA PRO A 230 13.03 2.39 -5.46
C PRO A 230 14.34 1.74 -5.02
N ALA A 231 15.27 2.56 -4.50
CA ALA A 231 16.58 2.08 -4.07
C ALA A 231 16.58 1.48 -2.65
N ASP A 232 15.76 2.07 -1.75
CA ASP A 232 15.80 1.80 -0.30
C ASP A 232 14.83 0.70 0.14
N VAL A 233 14.53 -0.26 -0.73
CA VAL A 233 13.64 -1.38 -0.44
C VAL A 233 14.38 -2.71 -0.60
N PRO A 234 13.91 -3.80 0.05
CA PRO A 234 14.48 -5.13 -0.14
C PRO A 234 14.52 -5.54 -1.62
N PRO A 235 15.48 -6.39 -2.05
CA PRO A 235 15.71 -6.75 -3.46
C PRO A 235 14.43 -7.19 -4.21
N ARG A 236 13.57 -7.95 -3.57
CA ARG A 236 12.28 -8.39 -4.12
C ARG A 236 11.40 -7.23 -4.61
N TYR A 237 11.38 -6.11 -3.89
CA TYR A 237 10.56 -4.94 -4.24
C TYR A 237 11.26 -3.98 -5.22
N ARG A 238 12.44 -4.35 -5.70
CA ARG A 238 13.13 -3.69 -6.83
C ARG A 238 12.83 -4.37 -8.16
N GLU A 239 12.24 -5.57 -8.13
CA GLU A 239 11.70 -6.21 -9.33
C GLU A 239 10.61 -5.33 -9.93
N ARG A 240 10.65 -5.15 -11.26
CA ARG A 240 9.85 -4.18 -12.00
C ARG A 240 8.38 -4.17 -11.56
N ALA A 241 7.69 -5.29 -11.64
CA ALA A 241 6.25 -5.36 -11.33
C ALA A 241 5.90 -5.00 -9.88
N LEU A 242 6.79 -5.30 -8.90
CA LEU A 242 6.56 -4.95 -7.51
C LEU A 242 6.97 -3.50 -7.21
N ALA A 243 8.01 -2.99 -7.88
CA ALA A 243 8.44 -1.61 -7.78
C ALA A 243 7.36 -0.65 -8.33
N GLU A 244 6.82 -0.94 -9.50
CA GLU A 244 5.73 -0.18 -10.13
C GLU A 244 4.48 -0.16 -9.24
N ARG A 245 4.08 -1.31 -8.71
CA ARG A 245 2.96 -1.38 -7.76
C ARG A 245 3.21 -0.61 -6.47
N LEU A 246 4.43 -0.63 -5.96
CA LEU A 246 4.79 0.07 -4.72
C LEU A 246 4.69 1.59 -4.87
N VAL A 247 5.17 2.13 -5.99
CA VAL A 247 5.09 3.58 -6.24
C VAL A 247 3.68 4.01 -6.65
N ALA A 248 2.92 3.14 -7.32
CA ALA A 248 1.54 3.43 -7.72
C ALA A 248 0.55 3.48 -6.54
N VAL A 249 0.93 3.04 -5.34
CA VAL A 249 0.08 3.14 -4.12
C VAL A 249 -0.45 4.55 -3.88
N VAL A 250 0.31 5.60 -4.25
CA VAL A 250 -0.17 7.00 -4.12
C VAL A 250 -1.42 7.28 -4.95
N ALA A 251 -1.63 6.55 -6.05
CA ALA A 251 -2.83 6.70 -6.88
C ALA A 251 -4.10 6.24 -6.15
N ASP A 252 -4.00 5.25 -5.25
CA ASP A 252 -5.14 4.75 -4.46
C ASP A 252 -5.68 5.80 -3.49
N ALA A 253 -4.87 6.80 -3.14
CA ALA A 253 -5.25 7.89 -2.26
C ALA A 253 -5.67 9.16 -3.00
N VAL A 254 -5.51 9.22 -4.32
CA VAL A 254 -5.96 10.37 -5.10
C VAL A 254 -7.49 10.42 -5.13
N ALA A 255 -8.06 11.61 -4.97
CA ALA A 255 -9.49 11.82 -5.06
C ALA A 255 -10.01 11.39 -6.45
N ARG A 256 -11.25 10.91 -6.50
CA ARG A 256 -11.88 10.62 -7.79
C ARG A 256 -11.89 11.90 -8.63
N ASP A 257 -11.50 11.82 -9.90
CA ASP A 257 -11.24 12.95 -10.78
C ASP A 257 -9.96 13.76 -10.50
N GLY A 258 -9.16 13.34 -9.51
CA GLY A 258 -7.81 13.88 -9.29
C GLY A 258 -6.82 13.45 -10.36
N ILE A 259 -5.59 13.93 -10.26
CA ILE A 259 -4.59 13.74 -11.31
C ILE A 259 -3.34 13.04 -10.75
N VAL A 260 -2.87 12.01 -11.44
CA VAL A 260 -1.56 11.39 -11.18
C VAL A 260 -0.58 11.89 -12.23
N VAL A 261 0.50 12.51 -11.78
CA VAL A 261 1.63 12.94 -12.60
C VAL A 261 2.68 11.84 -12.60
N ALA A 262 3.01 11.30 -13.77
CA ALA A 262 3.93 10.18 -13.91
C ALA A 262 4.87 10.37 -15.12
N PRO A 263 6.05 9.73 -15.14
CA PRO A 263 6.92 9.77 -16.32
C PRO A 263 6.23 9.16 -17.54
N ALA A 264 6.50 9.70 -18.72
CA ALA A 264 5.96 9.20 -19.98
C ALA A 264 6.37 7.74 -20.26
N LYS A 265 7.50 7.28 -19.74
CA LYS A 265 8.05 5.92 -19.92
C LYS A 265 7.57 4.88 -18.92
N GLU A 266 6.84 5.26 -17.86
CA GLU A 266 6.37 4.36 -16.81
C GLU A 266 4.88 3.98 -17.03
N TRP A 267 4.64 3.18 -18.04
CA TRP A 267 3.29 2.84 -18.55
C TRP A 267 2.44 2.08 -17.54
N GLU A 268 3.03 1.13 -16.82
CA GLU A 268 2.32 0.33 -15.84
C GLU A 268 1.83 1.18 -14.67
N VAL A 269 2.62 2.18 -14.25
CA VAL A 269 2.21 3.17 -13.25
C VAL A 269 1.03 4.00 -13.75
N GLN A 270 1.08 4.43 -15.02
CA GLN A 270 -0.01 5.19 -15.65
C GLN A 270 -1.28 4.36 -15.76
N ASP A 271 -1.17 3.08 -16.15
CA ASP A 271 -2.31 2.18 -16.28
C ASP A 271 -2.93 1.88 -14.90
N MET A 272 -2.12 1.63 -13.88
CA MET A 272 -2.61 1.48 -12.50
C MET A 272 -3.32 2.73 -11.98
N ALA A 273 -2.83 3.93 -12.31
CA ALA A 273 -3.50 5.18 -11.96
C ALA A 273 -4.86 5.32 -12.66
N ARG A 274 -4.96 4.94 -13.94
CA ARG A 274 -6.23 4.93 -14.68
C ARG A 274 -7.22 3.90 -14.11
N ASP A 275 -6.73 2.71 -13.76
CA ASP A 275 -7.54 1.66 -13.12
C ASP A 275 -8.06 2.11 -11.74
N ALA A 276 -7.31 2.93 -11.01
CA ALA A 276 -7.76 3.59 -9.78
C ALA A 276 -8.80 4.71 -10.02
N GLY A 277 -9.08 5.07 -11.29
CA GLY A 277 -10.04 6.10 -11.68
C GLY A 277 -9.47 7.52 -11.71
N CYS A 278 -8.13 7.67 -11.75
CA CYS A 278 -7.47 8.95 -11.83
C CYS A 278 -7.29 9.39 -13.29
N ARG A 279 -7.25 10.71 -13.51
CA ARG A 279 -6.67 11.28 -14.73
C ARG A 279 -5.15 11.18 -14.64
N VAL A 280 -4.48 10.97 -15.78
CA VAL A 280 -3.02 10.83 -15.82
C VAL A 280 -2.42 11.95 -16.63
N ALA A 281 -1.52 12.71 -16.02
CA ALA A 281 -0.66 13.67 -16.68
C ALA A 281 0.76 13.09 -16.78
N VAL A 282 1.42 13.28 -17.92
CA VAL A 282 2.75 12.66 -18.14
C VAL A 282 3.82 13.72 -18.34
N PHE A 283 5.04 13.42 -17.90
CA PHE A 283 6.19 14.28 -18.10
C PHE A 283 7.39 13.54 -18.70
N ALA A 284 8.22 14.29 -19.45
CA ALA A 284 9.51 13.83 -19.93
C ALA A 284 10.56 14.94 -19.80
N THR A 285 11.82 14.54 -19.63
CA THR A 285 12.96 15.48 -19.53
C THR A 285 13.56 15.87 -20.88
N ASP A 286 13.07 15.26 -21.95
CA ASP A 286 13.46 15.44 -23.33
C ASP A 286 12.22 15.48 -24.26
N ASP A 287 12.43 15.61 -25.55
CA ASP A 287 11.37 15.58 -26.58
C ASP A 287 10.83 14.14 -26.85
N ASP A 288 11.15 13.17 -26.04
CA ASP A 288 10.83 11.74 -26.20
C ASP A 288 9.39 11.39 -25.76
N VAL A 289 8.49 12.37 -25.88
CA VAL A 289 7.05 12.18 -25.71
C VAL A 289 6.47 11.73 -27.04
N THR A 290 5.84 10.56 -27.05
CA THR A 290 5.25 10.02 -28.27
C THR A 290 3.88 10.65 -28.55
N ASP A 291 3.45 10.61 -29.83
CA ASP A 291 2.06 10.97 -30.20
C ASP A 291 1.00 10.16 -29.43
N ARG A 292 1.34 8.97 -28.95
CA ARG A 292 0.46 8.17 -28.11
C ARG A 292 0.31 8.79 -26.73
N ASP A 293 1.41 9.24 -26.10
CA ASP A 293 1.38 9.88 -24.79
C ASP A 293 0.51 11.13 -24.82
N CYS A 294 0.67 11.96 -25.86
CA CYS A 294 -0.16 13.16 -26.06
C CYS A 294 -1.65 12.84 -26.26
N ARG A 295 -2.00 11.67 -26.83
CA ARG A 295 -3.41 11.31 -27.07
C ARG A 295 -4.11 10.71 -25.86
N VAL A 296 -3.38 10.05 -24.97
CA VAL A 296 -3.97 9.31 -23.83
C VAL A 296 -3.76 10.02 -22.50
N ALA A 297 -2.81 10.95 -22.42
CA ALA A 297 -2.59 11.76 -21.25
C ALA A 297 -3.60 12.92 -21.17
N HIS A 298 -3.98 13.25 -19.94
CA HIS A 298 -4.79 14.43 -19.64
C HIS A 298 -4.01 15.73 -19.91
N ALA A 299 -2.73 15.74 -19.56
CA ALA A 299 -1.78 16.83 -19.81
C ALA A 299 -0.37 16.25 -19.99
N VAL A 300 0.48 17.01 -20.67
CA VAL A 300 1.88 16.63 -20.95
C VAL A 300 2.81 17.77 -20.58
N ALA A 301 3.95 17.46 -19.93
CA ALA A 301 5.05 18.39 -19.72
C ALA A 301 6.34 17.84 -20.32
N MET A 302 7.10 18.68 -21.01
CA MET A 302 8.37 18.29 -21.62
C MET A 302 9.36 19.44 -21.67
N VAL A 303 10.64 19.14 -21.93
CA VAL A 303 11.65 20.16 -22.18
C VAL A 303 11.84 20.35 -23.68
N ARG A 304 11.61 21.56 -24.17
CA ARG A 304 11.90 21.97 -25.55
C ARG A 304 12.78 23.22 -25.56
N GLY A 305 13.92 23.16 -26.22
CA GLY A 305 14.82 24.32 -26.34
C GLY A 305 15.27 24.89 -24.99
N GLY A 306 15.46 24.04 -23.97
CA GLY A 306 15.86 24.47 -22.62
C GLY A 306 14.74 25.12 -21.81
N ARG A 307 13.48 24.98 -22.22
CA ARG A 307 12.29 25.49 -21.52
C ARG A 307 11.32 24.36 -21.23
N ILE A 308 10.58 24.51 -20.15
CA ILE A 308 9.50 23.58 -19.77
C ILE A 308 8.24 24.02 -20.49
N VAL A 309 7.68 23.14 -21.30
CA VAL A 309 6.46 23.37 -22.09
C VAL A 309 5.36 22.45 -21.56
N LEU A 310 4.18 23.02 -21.33
CA LEU A 310 2.97 22.30 -20.91
C LEU A 310 1.98 22.24 -22.07
N GLU A 311 1.43 21.05 -22.32
CA GLU A 311 0.37 20.81 -23.30
C GLU A 311 -0.86 20.22 -22.58
N CYS A 312 -1.89 21.06 -22.35
CA CYS A 312 -3.10 20.71 -21.61
C CYS A 312 -4.35 20.88 -22.48
N GLY A 313 -4.40 20.24 -23.65
CA GLY A 313 -5.55 20.26 -24.54
C GLY A 313 -5.77 21.60 -25.32
N GLY A 314 -4.80 22.53 -25.25
CA GLY A 314 -4.82 23.83 -25.94
C GLY A 314 -3.48 24.16 -26.62
N ALA A 315 -3.21 25.45 -26.82
CA ALA A 315 -1.89 25.90 -27.27
C ALA A 315 -0.85 25.59 -26.16
N PRO A 316 0.39 25.21 -26.57
CA PRO A 316 1.46 24.97 -25.59
C PRO A 316 1.70 26.20 -24.70
N ASP A 317 1.80 26.00 -23.42
CA ASP A 317 2.11 27.01 -22.40
C ASP A 317 3.58 26.89 -21.95
N ASP A 318 4.24 28.03 -21.80
CA ASP A 318 5.65 28.10 -21.39
C ASP A 318 5.75 28.26 -19.88
N ALA A 319 6.12 27.17 -19.18
CA ALA A 319 6.30 27.15 -17.73
C ALA A 319 7.67 27.67 -17.25
N GLY A 320 8.50 28.22 -18.16
CA GLY A 320 9.77 28.87 -17.85
C GLY A 320 11.01 28.06 -18.25
N PRO A 321 12.20 28.66 -18.10
CA PRO A 321 13.46 28.00 -18.45
C PRO A 321 13.83 26.90 -17.46
N VAL A 322 14.50 25.87 -17.94
CA VAL A 322 15.15 24.86 -17.12
C VAL A 322 16.36 25.48 -16.41
N ARG A 323 16.48 25.28 -15.12
CA ARG A 323 17.66 25.68 -14.33
C ARG A 323 18.69 24.56 -14.36
N PRO A 324 19.90 24.83 -14.86
CA PRO A 324 20.90 23.75 -15.09
C PRO A 324 21.46 23.14 -13.80
N ASP A 325 21.45 23.89 -12.70
CA ASP A 325 22.02 23.48 -11.41
C ASP A 325 21.06 22.64 -10.55
N GLU A 326 19.86 22.35 -11.07
CA GLU A 326 18.81 21.62 -10.36
C GLU A 326 18.31 20.44 -11.18
N PRO A 327 17.80 19.36 -10.53
CA PRO A 327 17.29 18.21 -11.25
C PRO A 327 16.18 18.58 -12.25
N VAL A 328 16.40 18.37 -13.52
CA VAL A 328 15.46 18.72 -14.60
C VAL A 328 14.14 17.98 -14.43
N GLU A 329 14.20 16.70 -14.07
CA GLU A 329 13.04 15.87 -13.83
C GLU A 329 12.13 16.47 -12.74
N ALA A 330 12.71 16.92 -11.64
CA ALA A 330 11.95 17.56 -10.57
C ALA A 330 11.27 18.86 -11.01
N GLN A 331 11.93 19.65 -11.84
CA GLN A 331 11.37 20.91 -12.36
C GLN A 331 10.18 20.65 -13.28
N VAL A 332 10.28 19.68 -14.18
CA VAL A 332 9.23 19.33 -15.14
C VAL A 332 8.02 18.71 -14.42
N ALA A 333 8.28 17.73 -13.53
CA ALA A 333 7.24 17.08 -12.74
C ALA A 333 6.48 18.08 -11.86
N ALA A 334 7.20 18.98 -11.18
CA ALA A 334 6.59 20.01 -10.34
C ALA A 334 5.80 21.04 -11.15
N ALA A 335 6.28 21.44 -12.33
CA ALA A 335 5.54 22.34 -13.20
C ALA A 335 4.18 21.76 -13.61
N LEU A 336 4.18 20.49 -14.02
CA LEU A 336 2.97 19.76 -14.38
C LEU A 336 2.04 19.56 -13.17
N ALA A 337 2.60 19.23 -12.00
CA ALA A 337 1.84 19.06 -10.78
C ALA A 337 1.13 20.36 -10.36
N VAL A 338 1.82 21.49 -10.42
CA VAL A 338 1.23 22.81 -10.10
C VAL A 338 0.16 23.21 -11.11
N ALA A 339 0.37 22.96 -12.41
CA ALA A 339 -0.65 23.18 -13.44
C ALA A 339 -1.90 22.32 -13.18
N SER A 340 -1.71 21.05 -12.84
CA SER A 340 -2.79 20.12 -12.47
C SER A 340 -3.56 20.58 -11.22
N LEU A 341 -2.87 21.09 -10.19
CA LEU A 341 -3.52 21.66 -9.00
C LEU A 341 -4.37 22.88 -9.33
N ARG A 342 -3.85 23.78 -10.17
CA ARG A 342 -4.61 24.98 -10.61
C ARG A 342 -5.86 24.64 -11.41
N GLU A 343 -5.80 23.58 -12.19
CA GLU A 343 -6.99 23.08 -12.90
C GLU A 343 -8.06 22.56 -11.93
N LEU A 344 -7.64 21.77 -10.92
CA LEU A 344 -8.55 21.20 -9.93
C LEU A 344 -9.11 22.26 -8.97
N GLN A 345 -8.33 23.28 -8.67
CA GLN A 345 -8.63 24.35 -7.72
C GLN A 345 -8.37 25.72 -8.38
N PRO A 346 -9.30 26.26 -9.18
CA PRO A 346 -9.12 27.54 -9.88
C PRO A 346 -8.84 28.73 -8.96
N ASP A 347 -9.27 28.66 -7.71
CA ASP A 347 -9.02 29.68 -6.67
C ASP A 347 -7.59 29.62 -6.12
N PHE A 348 -6.80 28.63 -6.54
CA PHE A 348 -5.41 28.45 -6.18
C PHE A 348 -4.52 29.43 -6.99
N ALA A 349 -4.64 30.72 -6.66
CA ALA A 349 -3.75 31.75 -7.21
C ALA A 349 -2.45 31.80 -6.41
N PRO A 350 -1.27 31.85 -7.07
CA PRO A 350 -0.03 32.11 -6.37
C PRO A 350 -0.10 33.48 -5.71
N ALA A 351 0.45 33.61 -4.48
CA ALA A 351 0.43 34.83 -3.70
C ALA A 351 1.11 36.05 -4.36
N ASP A 352 1.77 35.90 -5.51
CA ASP A 352 2.62 36.90 -6.15
C ASP A 352 2.14 37.40 -7.53
N ALA A 353 0.89 37.19 -7.91
CA ALA A 353 0.35 37.84 -9.11
C ALA A 353 -0.11 39.30 -8.89
N ALA A 354 0.11 39.84 -7.68
CA ALA A 354 -0.37 41.18 -7.30
C ALA A 354 0.76 42.24 -7.16
N ALA A 355 1.99 41.92 -7.59
CA ALA A 355 3.10 42.88 -7.54
C ALA A 355 3.82 42.92 -8.92
N GLY A 356 3.19 43.57 -9.87
CA GLY A 356 3.76 43.90 -11.18
C GLY A 356 3.07 45.13 -11.76
#